data_e1668c691de34dac3375e5f69e1d4ff8
#
_entry.id   e1668c691de34dac3375e5f69e1d4ff8
#
_cell.length_a   1.000
_cell.length_b   1.000
_cell.length_c   1.000
_cell.angle_alpha   90.00
_cell.angle_beta   90.00
_cell.angle_gamma   90.00
#
_symmetry.space_group_name_H-M   'P 1'
#
loop_
_entity.id
_entity.type
_entity.pdbx_description
1 polymer ?
#
loop_
_entity_poly.entity_id
_entity_poly.type
_entity_poly.pdbx_seq_one_letter_code
_entity_poly.pdbx_strand_id
1 'polypeptide(L)'
;VYPFDKCIYALGAHSFVPPIKGNDLPQVAVVRSIADVERVNALVQDAKNAVVIGGGVLGLEAAWELRRFGLDVTVLESAPVLMAGKIDTPTVRMLTGIAECKGISILTGVQIAEISGTERVTGVKLAGGETVAADLVILSTGVRANIAVAQAAGLAADRAVIVNENMETNVAGIYAAGDCAQEMGRIAGANAAGEALSYQPEINALSFHGMGTSLYAIGDIGTRAEIPYKTVEIKDEQNQVLRRAYFHHGILCGAILLGDTSRMAEVTAAIQEKKTLKEMLEKV
;
A
#
# COMPACT_ATOMS: atom_id res chain seq x y z
N VAL A 1 -31.95 -8.53 17.36
CA VAL A 1 -32.31 -7.89 16.09
C VAL A 1 -32.66 -6.47 16.39
N TYR A 2 -32.03 -5.53 15.68
CA TYR A 2 -32.30 -4.08 15.80
C TYR A 2 -32.95 -3.62 14.51
N PRO A 3 -34.17 -3.04 14.54
CA PRO A 3 -34.76 -2.40 13.37
C PRO A 3 -33.96 -1.14 13.01
N PHE A 4 -33.89 -0.84 11.75
CA PHE A 4 -33.22 0.37 11.23
C PHE A 4 -33.94 0.85 9.96
N ASP A 5 -33.93 2.15 9.70
CA ASP A 5 -34.46 2.75 8.47
C ASP A 5 -33.36 2.79 7.40
N LYS A 6 -32.12 3.04 7.81
CA LYS A 6 -30.93 3.02 6.95
C LYS A 6 -29.75 2.37 7.65
N CYS A 7 -28.87 1.74 6.87
CA CYS A 7 -27.70 1.05 7.36
C CYS A 7 -26.46 1.43 6.56
N ILE A 8 -25.30 1.61 7.24
CA ILE A 8 -24.01 1.78 6.60
C ILE A 8 -23.16 0.55 6.92
N TYR A 9 -22.79 -0.19 5.88
CA TYR A 9 -21.85 -1.30 5.95
C TYR A 9 -20.42 -0.78 5.93
N ALA A 10 -19.72 -0.81 7.05
CA ALA A 10 -18.38 -0.25 7.21
C ALA A 10 -17.43 -1.24 7.92
N LEU A 11 -17.46 -2.52 7.52
CA LEU A 11 -16.72 -3.59 8.20
C LEU A 11 -15.25 -3.69 7.78
N GLY A 12 -14.76 -2.79 6.92
CA GLY A 12 -13.35 -2.71 6.56
C GLY A 12 -12.82 -3.93 5.82
N ALA A 13 -11.56 -4.25 6.07
CA ALA A 13 -10.82 -5.34 5.44
C ALA A 13 -9.95 -6.08 6.46
N HIS A 14 -9.52 -7.30 6.13
CA HIS A 14 -8.53 -8.08 6.88
C HIS A 14 -7.27 -8.31 6.04
N SER A 15 -6.15 -8.59 6.70
CA SER A 15 -4.91 -8.95 6.02
C SER A 15 -5.09 -10.22 5.21
N PHE A 16 -4.64 -10.22 3.97
CA PHE A 16 -4.62 -11.42 3.16
C PHE A 16 -3.47 -12.31 3.60
N VAL A 17 -3.79 -13.51 4.03
CA VAL A 17 -2.82 -14.57 4.31
C VAL A 17 -2.81 -15.53 3.12
N PRO A 18 -1.75 -15.53 2.30
CA PRO A 18 -1.70 -16.41 1.15
C PRO A 18 -1.64 -17.89 1.60
N PRO A 19 -2.20 -18.82 0.81
CA PRO A 19 -2.22 -20.26 1.15
C PRO A 19 -0.84 -20.90 0.91
N ILE A 20 0.16 -20.41 1.62
CA ILE A 20 1.54 -20.94 1.60
C ILE A 20 1.67 -21.90 2.77
N LYS A 21 2.25 -23.08 2.55
CA LYS A 21 2.52 -24.04 3.62
C LYS A 21 3.37 -23.38 4.72
N GLY A 22 2.99 -23.57 5.98
CA GLY A 22 3.63 -22.98 7.15
C GLY A 22 3.16 -21.55 7.49
N ASN A 23 2.16 -21.01 6.81
CA ASN A 23 1.60 -19.69 7.11
C ASN A 23 0.89 -19.62 8.47
N ASP A 24 0.64 -20.76 9.11
CA ASP A 24 0.01 -20.95 10.42
C ASP A 24 1.01 -21.13 11.57
N LEU A 25 2.33 -21.15 11.28
CA LEU A 25 3.35 -21.26 12.31
C LEU A 25 3.30 -20.08 13.30
N PRO A 26 3.60 -20.28 14.59
CA PRO A 26 3.46 -19.26 15.64
C PRO A 26 4.22 -17.96 15.38
N GLN A 27 5.34 -18.01 14.63
CA GLN A 27 6.17 -16.84 14.30
C GLN A 27 5.80 -16.20 12.94
N VAL A 28 4.69 -16.60 12.34
CA VAL A 28 4.13 -15.92 11.17
C VAL A 28 3.08 -14.93 11.65
N ALA A 29 3.21 -13.68 11.26
CA ALA A 29 2.32 -12.60 11.69
C ALA A 29 1.91 -11.69 10.53
N VAL A 30 0.82 -10.99 10.72
CA VAL A 30 0.37 -9.84 9.92
C VAL A 30 0.44 -8.59 10.78
N VAL A 31 0.34 -7.40 10.17
CA VAL A 31 0.22 -6.13 10.89
C VAL A 31 -1.00 -5.38 10.36
N ARG A 32 -2.09 -5.37 11.13
CA ARG A 32 -3.34 -4.68 10.80
C ARG A 32 -3.98 -3.99 12.00
N SER A 33 -3.84 -4.57 13.17
CA SER A 33 -4.46 -4.12 14.42
C SER A 33 -3.40 -3.87 15.50
N ILE A 34 -3.79 -3.21 16.59
CA ILE A 34 -2.93 -3.01 17.78
C ILE A 34 -2.51 -4.38 18.34
N ALA A 35 -3.41 -5.34 18.40
CA ALA A 35 -3.11 -6.69 18.88
C ALA A 35 -2.05 -7.40 18.01
N ASP A 36 -2.04 -7.16 16.70
CA ASP A 36 -0.99 -7.69 15.82
C ASP A 36 0.38 -7.07 16.14
N VAL A 37 0.41 -5.75 16.39
CA VAL A 37 1.64 -5.05 16.78
C VAL A 37 2.17 -5.56 18.12
N GLU A 38 1.31 -5.77 19.12
CA GLU A 38 1.67 -6.35 20.42
C GLU A 38 2.25 -7.76 20.24
N ARG A 39 1.62 -8.58 19.40
CA ARG A 39 2.11 -9.92 19.05
C ARG A 39 3.48 -9.86 18.38
N VAL A 40 3.67 -9.00 17.37
CA VAL A 40 4.98 -8.84 16.69
C VAL A 40 6.04 -8.37 17.68
N ASN A 41 5.74 -7.40 18.56
CA ASN A 41 6.66 -6.93 19.58
C ASN A 41 7.12 -8.04 20.53
N ALA A 42 6.25 -9.00 20.87
CA ALA A 42 6.64 -10.16 21.66
C ALA A 42 7.56 -11.11 20.87
N LEU A 43 7.25 -11.36 19.58
CA LEU A 43 8.02 -12.26 18.72
C LEU A 43 9.44 -11.73 18.41
N VAL A 44 9.59 -10.41 18.27
CA VAL A 44 10.87 -9.75 18.00
C VAL A 44 11.92 -10.01 19.09
N GLN A 45 11.50 -10.22 20.34
CA GLN A 45 12.44 -10.43 21.47
C GLN A 45 13.31 -11.69 21.30
N ASP A 46 12.79 -12.71 20.65
CA ASP A 46 13.44 -14.01 20.45
C ASP A 46 13.95 -14.22 19.01
N ALA A 47 13.81 -13.21 18.14
CA ALA A 47 14.18 -13.28 16.74
C ALA A 47 15.51 -12.57 16.45
N LYS A 48 16.25 -13.09 15.48
CA LYS A 48 17.46 -12.46 14.91
C LYS A 48 17.24 -12.12 13.42
N ASN A 49 16.61 -13.05 12.71
CA ASN A 49 16.36 -12.95 11.28
C ASN A 49 14.86 -12.77 11.05
N ALA A 50 14.48 -11.73 10.33
CA ALA A 50 13.11 -11.51 9.94
C ALA A 50 12.95 -11.49 8.41
N VAL A 51 11.91 -12.12 7.92
CA VAL A 51 11.51 -12.05 6.53
C VAL A 51 10.18 -11.30 6.44
N VAL A 52 10.13 -10.30 5.58
CA VAL A 52 8.88 -9.60 5.22
C VAL A 52 8.47 -10.03 3.82
N ILE A 53 7.30 -10.63 3.70
CA ILE A 53 6.72 -11.05 2.42
C ILE A 53 5.80 -9.95 1.91
N GLY A 54 6.25 -9.26 0.85
CA GLY A 54 5.60 -8.13 0.22
C GLY A 54 6.41 -6.84 0.29
N GLY A 55 6.79 -6.31 -0.87
CA GLY A 55 7.62 -5.10 -1.04
C GLY A 55 6.80 -3.83 -1.31
N GLY A 56 5.56 -3.78 -0.83
CA GLY A 56 4.73 -2.58 -0.83
C GLY A 56 5.06 -1.61 0.31
N VAL A 57 4.27 -0.53 0.45
CA VAL A 57 4.43 0.50 1.51
C VAL A 57 4.54 -0.13 2.89
N LEU A 58 3.50 -0.85 3.30
CA LEU A 58 3.42 -1.43 4.65
C LEU A 58 4.50 -2.49 4.91
N GLY A 59 4.91 -3.23 3.87
CA GLY A 59 6.00 -4.20 3.98
C GLY A 59 7.35 -3.53 4.22
N LEU A 60 7.64 -2.44 3.51
CA LEU A 60 8.87 -1.67 3.70
C LEU A 60 8.88 -0.92 5.05
N GLU A 61 7.74 -0.40 5.51
CA GLU A 61 7.61 0.19 6.84
C GLU A 61 7.83 -0.86 7.94
N ALA A 62 7.22 -2.04 7.82
CA ALA A 62 7.45 -3.15 8.74
C ALA A 62 8.91 -3.61 8.74
N ALA A 63 9.53 -3.75 7.56
CA ALA A 63 10.93 -4.10 7.43
C ALA A 63 11.86 -3.08 8.11
N TRP A 64 11.55 -1.79 7.96
CA TRP A 64 12.30 -0.74 8.63
C TRP A 64 12.16 -0.80 10.16
N GLU A 65 10.95 -0.97 10.68
CA GLU A 65 10.77 -1.09 12.14
C GLU A 65 11.48 -2.33 12.69
N LEU A 66 11.39 -3.49 12.04
CA LEU A 66 12.12 -4.68 12.44
C LEU A 66 13.64 -4.47 12.41
N ARG A 67 14.16 -3.75 11.41
CA ARG A 67 15.59 -3.38 11.34
C ARG A 67 16.00 -2.47 12.50
N ARG A 68 15.13 -1.54 12.92
CA ARG A 68 15.35 -0.66 14.09
C ARG A 68 15.40 -1.45 15.41
N PHE A 69 14.70 -2.57 15.50
CA PHE A 69 14.83 -3.51 16.63
C PHE A 69 16.13 -4.33 16.59
N GLY A 70 16.95 -4.18 15.54
CA GLY A 70 18.25 -4.84 15.41
C GLY A 70 18.23 -6.18 14.70
N LEU A 71 17.10 -6.58 14.09
CA LEU A 71 17.03 -7.82 13.32
C LEU A 71 17.73 -7.68 11.97
N ASP A 72 18.25 -8.78 11.45
CA ASP A 72 18.61 -8.89 10.04
C ASP A 72 17.35 -9.13 9.23
N VAL A 73 17.03 -8.20 8.32
CA VAL A 73 15.75 -8.17 7.62
C VAL A 73 15.92 -8.40 6.14
N THR A 74 15.14 -9.34 5.61
CA THR A 74 15.01 -9.57 4.15
C THR A 74 13.57 -9.35 3.72
N VAL A 75 13.39 -8.53 2.69
CA VAL A 75 12.09 -8.33 2.01
C VAL A 75 12.04 -9.24 0.78
N LEU A 76 11.00 -10.06 0.68
CA LEU A 76 10.70 -10.91 -0.46
C LEU A 76 9.50 -10.33 -1.23
N GLU A 77 9.71 -10.01 -2.51
CA GLU A 77 8.67 -9.45 -3.38
C GLU A 77 8.53 -10.31 -4.65
N SER A 78 7.30 -10.70 -4.95
CA SER A 78 7.00 -11.50 -6.14
C SER A 78 7.06 -10.70 -7.44
N ALA A 79 6.76 -9.42 -7.39
CA ALA A 79 6.94 -8.53 -8.53
C ALA A 79 8.44 -8.30 -8.81
N PRO A 80 8.80 -7.93 -10.05
CA PRO A 80 10.20 -7.71 -10.43
C PRO A 80 10.84 -6.49 -9.75
N VAL A 81 10.06 -5.64 -9.10
CA VAL A 81 10.50 -4.42 -8.41
C VAL A 81 9.65 -4.14 -7.18
N LEU A 82 10.18 -3.37 -6.24
CA LEU A 82 9.42 -2.84 -5.10
C LEU A 82 8.30 -1.90 -5.57
N MET A 83 7.18 -1.90 -4.85
CA MET A 83 6.03 -1.02 -5.14
C MET A 83 5.59 -1.04 -6.62
N ALA A 84 5.64 -2.21 -7.27
CA ALA A 84 5.34 -2.37 -8.69
C ALA A 84 4.01 -1.71 -9.10
N GLY A 85 4.06 -0.86 -10.14
CA GLY A 85 2.91 -0.10 -10.62
C GLY A 85 2.48 1.07 -9.72
N LYS A 86 3.20 1.34 -8.62
CA LYS A 86 2.91 2.43 -7.67
C LYS A 86 3.90 3.59 -7.78
N ILE A 87 5.11 3.31 -8.20
CA ILE A 87 6.18 4.29 -8.47
C ILE A 87 6.94 3.90 -9.73
N ASP A 88 7.67 4.83 -10.29
CA ASP A 88 8.43 4.63 -11.52
C ASP A 88 9.82 4.01 -11.27
N THR A 89 10.46 3.55 -12.34
CA THR A 89 11.76 2.85 -12.27
C THR A 89 12.88 3.66 -11.61
N PRO A 90 13.09 4.97 -11.91
CA PRO A 90 14.10 5.75 -11.20
C PRO A 90 13.87 5.84 -9.69
N THR A 91 12.62 6.03 -9.28
CA THR A 91 12.24 6.08 -7.86
C THR A 91 12.43 4.72 -7.17
N VAL A 92 12.05 3.62 -7.84
CA VAL A 92 12.32 2.26 -7.35
C VAL A 92 13.79 2.06 -7.08
N ARG A 93 14.66 2.41 -8.04
CA ARG A 93 16.12 2.23 -7.90
C ARG A 93 16.67 2.99 -6.70
N MET A 94 16.28 4.25 -6.53
CA MET A 94 16.74 5.07 -5.40
C MET A 94 16.21 4.52 -4.07
N LEU A 95 14.94 4.16 -3.99
CA LEU A 95 14.34 3.59 -2.78
C LEU A 95 14.97 2.26 -2.39
N THR A 96 15.24 1.38 -3.37
CA THR A 96 15.95 0.11 -3.14
C THR A 96 17.35 0.38 -2.58
N GLY A 97 18.12 1.28 -3.20
CA GLY A 97 19.44 1.65 -2.69
C GLY A 97 19.41 2.24 -1.27
N ILE A 98 18.38 3.04 -0.94
CA ILE A 98 18.17 3.54 0.43
C ILE A 98 17.94 2.38 1.40
N ALA A 99 17.06 1.43 1.05
CA ALA A 99 16.76 0.26 1.89
C ALA A 99 18.02 -0.60 2.14
N GLU A 100 18.79 -0.89 1.09
CA GLU A 100 20.02 -1.66 1.16
C GLU A 100 21.10 -0.94 2.00
N CYS A 101 21.25 0.37 1.86
CA CYS A 101 22.15 1.18 2.70
C CYS A 101 21.75 1.17 4.18
N LYS A 102 20.46 0.92 4.49
CA LYS A 102 19.96 0.76 5.87
C LYS A 102 20.08 -0.68 6.38
N GLY A 103 20.66 -1.59 5.58
CA GLY A 103 20.88 -2.98 5.96
C GLY A 103 19.62 -3.86 5.81
N ILE A 104 18.70 -3.49 4.93
CA ILE A 104 17.54 -4.31 4.55
C ILE A 104 17.90 -5.01 3.24
N SER A 105 17.91 -6.34 3.22
CA SER A 105 18.10 -7.12 2.01
C SER A 105 16.82 -7.16 1.18
N ILE A 106 16.93 -6.96 -0.12
CA ILE A 106 15.76 -6.94 -1.03
C ILE A 106 15.90 -8.04 -2.09
N LEU A 107 14.94 -8.95 -2.15
CA LEU A 107 14.82 -9.96 -3.20
C LEU A 107 13.50 -9.79 -3.92
N THR A 108 13.57 -9.39 -5.19
CA THR A 108 12.40 -9.19 -6.05
C THR A 108 12.31 -10.25 -7.15
N GLY A 109 11.12 -10.44 -7.73
CA GLY A 109 10.87 -11.47 -8.74
C GLY A 109 10.90 -12.89 -8.18
N VAL A 110 10.79 -13.05 -6.85
CA VAL A 110 10.87 -14.35 -6.17
C VAL A 110 9.49 -14.91 -5.86
N GLN A 111 9.34 -16.22 -6.00
CA GLN A 111 8.13 -16.93 -5.59
C GLN A 111 8.42 -17.79 -4.37
N ILE A 112 7.53 -17.75 -3.40
CA ILE A 112 7.65 -18.48 -2.17
C ILE A 112 6.98 -19.84 -2.33
N ALA A 113 7.74 -20.92 -2.03
CA ALA A 113 7.23 -22.28 -2.03
C ALA A 113 6.61 -22.66 -0.68
N GLU A 114 7.29 -22.36 0.43
CA GLU A 114 6.82 -22.63 1.77
C GLU A 114 7.53 -21.75 2.81
N ILE A 115 6.90 -21.57 3.96
CA ILE A 115 7.54 -21.12 5.20
C ILE A 115 7.95 -22.38 5.95
N SER A 116 9.26 -22.57 6.12
CA SER A 116 9.82 -23.80 6.65
C SER A 116 9.82 -23.80 8.17
N GLY A 117 9.55 -24.98 8.74
CA GLY A 117 9.53 -25.21 10.18
C GLY A 117 8.50 -26.27 10.56
N THR A 118 8.52 -26.70 11.81
CA THR A 118 7.51 -27.62 12.39
C THR A 118 6.81 -26.97 13.58
N GLU A 119 7.52 -26.65 14.64
CA GLU A 119 7.01 -25.92 15.80
C GLU A 119 7.37 -24.44 15.76
N ARG A 120 8.44 -24.11 15.06
CA ARG A 120 8.96 -22.73 14.87
C ARG A 120 9.37 -22.53 13.43
N VAL A 121 9.27 -21.27 12.99
CA VAL A 121 9.83 -20.83 11.70
C VAL A 121 11.36 -21.00 11.73
N THR A 122 11.91 -21.55 10.66
CA THR A 122 13.36 -21.69 10.44
C THR A 122 13.84 -21.01 9.16
N GLY A 123 12.92 -20.63 8.29
CA GLY A 123 13.23 -19.93 7.05
C GLY A 123 12.05 -19.86 6.09
N VAL A 124 12.28 -19.22 4.96
CA VAL A 124 11.35 -19.15 3.83
C VAL A 124 12.01 -19.76 2.61
N LYS A 125 11.44 -20.84 2.09
CA LYS A 125 11.94 -21.53 0.90
C LYS A 125 11.34 -20.91 -0.36
N LEU A 126 12.20 -20.54 -1.28
CA LEU A 126 11.82 -20.02 -2.59
C LEU A 126 11.56 -21.14 -3.59
N ALA A 127 10.77 -20.89 -4.62
CA ALA A 127 10.47 -21.85 -5.68
C ALA A 127 11.74 -22.31 -6.44
N GLY A 128 12.77 -21.46 -6.48
CA GLY A 128 14.10 -21.79 -7.03
C GLY A 128 14.92 -22.77 -6.18
N GLY A 129 14.43 -23.15 -4.99
CA GLY A 129 15.10 -24.09 -4.08
C GLY A 129 15.97 -23.42 -3.01
N GLU A 130 16.26 -22.14 -3.13
CA GLU A 130 16.97 -21.36 -2.12
C GLU A 130 16.11 -21.18 -0.86
N THR A 131 16.74 -21.11 0.31
CA THR A 131 16.06 -20.85 1.59
C THR A 131 16.66 -19.60 2.25
N VAL A 132 15.79 -18.64 2.56
CA VAL A 132 16.15 -17.45 3.35
C VAL A 132 15.89 -17.77 4.82
N ALA A 133 16.91 -17.66 5.67
CA ALA A 133 16.78 -17.90 7.10
C ALA A 133 15.81 -16.90 7.75
N ALA A 134 14.95 -17.38 8.63
CA ALA A 134 14.00 -16.55 9.35
C ALA A 134 13.62 -17.17 10.69
N ASP A 135 13.53 -16.33 11.71
CA ASP A 135 12.96 -16.63 13.02
C ASP A 135 11.55 -16.01 13.16
N LEU A 136 11.27 -15.00 12.33
CA LEU A 136 10.03 -14.25 12.25
C LEU A 136 9.66 -13.98 10.79
N VAL A 137 8.39 -14.17 10.43
CA VAL A 137 7.86 -13.84 9.11
C VAL A 137 6.70 -12.88 9.23
N ILE A 138 6.76 -11.74 8.54
CA ILE A 138 5.65 -10.79 8.42
C ILE A 138 5.02 -10.90 7.03
N LEU A 139 3.73 -11.18 6.98
CA LEU A 139 2.95 -11.20 5.74
C LEU A 139 2.36 -9.82 5.46
N SER A 140 2.88 -9.14 4.44
CA SER A 140 2.40 -7.84 3.95
C SER A 140 1.89 -7.95 2.50
N THR A 141 1.05 -8.94 2.26
CA THR A 141 0.57 -9.37 0.94
C THR A 141 -0.76 -8.71 0.53
N GLY A 142 -1.10 -7.58 1.17
CA GLY A 142 -2.31 -6.82 0.94
C GLY A 142 -3.48 -7.23 1.82
N VAL A 143 -4.67 -6.73 1.48
CA VAL A 143 -5.90 -6.92 2.27
C VAL A 143 -7.03 -7.50 1.41
N ARG A 144 -8.04 -8.04 2.08
CA ARG A 144 -9.30 -8.47 1.48
C ARG A 144 -10.45 -7.80 2.21
N ALA A 145 -11.39 -7.23 1.47
CA ALA A 145 -12.59 -6.63 2.02
C ALA A 145 -13.43 -7.65 2.80
N ASN A 146 -13.98 -7.24 3.91
CA ASN A 146 -14.88 -8.08 4.73
C ASN A 146 -16.27 -8.05 4.10
N ILE A 147 -16.54 -8.91 3.12
CA ILE A 147 -17.80 -8.95 2.35
C ILE A 147 -18.74 -10.09 2.72
N ALA A 148 -18.32 -11.03 3.55
CA ALA A 148 -19.10 -12.25 3.83
C ALA A 148 -20.50 -11.95 4.40
N VAL A 149 -20.62 -10.98 5.32
CA VAL A 149 -21.91 -10.57 5.90
C VAL A 149 -22.76 -9.85 4.84
N ALA A 150 -22.17 -9.03 3.98
CA ALA A 150 -22.86 -8.35 2.88
C ALA A 150 -23.45 -9.38 1.90
N GLN A 151 -22.65 -10.35 1.49
CA GLN A 151 -23.09 -11.44 0.60
C GLN A 151 -24.22 -12.26 1.22
N ALA A 152 -24.10 -12.63 2.51
CA ALA A 152 -25.14 -13.34 3.23
C ALA A 152 -26.46 -12.54 3.35
N ALA A 153 -26.37 -11.20 3.33
CA ALA A 153 -27.51 -10.28 3.31
C ALA A 153 -28.05 -9.99 1.90
N GLY A 154 -27.50 -10.60 0.85
CA GLY A 154 -27.93 -10.39 -0.54
C GLY A 154 -27.42 -9.10 -1.18
N LEU A 155 -26.41 -8.44 -0.59
CA LEU A 155 -25.76 -7.30 -1.19
C LEU A 155 -24.84 -7.77 -2.33
N ALA A 156 -24.85 -7.05 -3.44
CA ALA A 156 -23.94 -7.31 -4.55
C ALA A 156 -22.50 -7.02 -4.13
N ALA A 157 -21.63 -8.01 -4.28
CA ALA A 157 -20.21 -7.89 -3.94
C ALA A 157 -19.36 -8.77 -4.88
N ASP A 158 -18.18 -8.27 -5.24
CA ASP A 158 -17.11 -8.98 -5.93
C ASP A 158 -15.84 -8.93 -5.05
N ARG A 159 -14.89 -8.09 -5.34
CA ARG A 159 -13.70 -7.85 -4.48
C ARG A 159 -14.04 -6.97 -3.27
N ALA A 160 -15.09 -6.18 -3.37
CA ALA A 160 -15.68 -5.34 -2.33
C ALA A 160 -17.19 -5.26 -2.57
N VAL A 161 -17.94 -4.64 -1.65
CA VAL A 161 -19.38 -4.35 -1.84
C VAL A 161 -19.52 -3.35 -2.98
N ILE A 162 -20.39 -3.69 -3.94
CA ILE A 162 -20.66 -2.84 -5.11
C ILE A 162 -21.64 -1.73 -4.70
N VAL A 163 -21.25 -0.50 -4.97
CA VAL A 163 -22.05 0.71 -4.68
C VAL A 163 -22.11 1.62 -5.89
N ASN A 164 -23.13 2.45 -5.94
CA ASN A 164 -23.27 3.54 -6.91
C ASN A 164 -22.50 4.80 -6.44
N GLU A 165 -22.60 5.89 -7.21
CA GLU A 165 -21.96 7.17 -6.89
C GLU A 165 -22.47 7.82 -5.59
N ASN A 166 -23.59 7.37 -5.07
CA ASN A 166 -24.15 7.81 -3.79
C ASN A 166 -23.73 6.90 -2.63
N MET A 167 -22.85 5.93 -2.86
CA MET A 167 -22.44 4.89 -1.93
C MET A 167 -23.58 3.95 -1.52
N GLU A 168 -24.70 3.91 -2.26
CA GLU A 168 -25.81 3.02 -2.03
C GLU A 168 -25.57 1.67 -2.74
N THR A 169 -25.92 0.58 -2.05
CA THR A 169 -25.82 -0.78 -2.58
C THR A 169 -27.00 -1.10 -3.50
N ASN A 170 -27.08 -2.33 -3.99
CA ASN A 170 -28.24 -2.83 -4.72
C ASN A 170 -29.52 -2.95 -3.86
N VAL A 171 -29.44 -2.73 -2.55
CA VAL A 171 -30.57 -2.75 -1.61
C VAL A 171 -30.80 -1.33 -1.10
N ALA A 172 -31.98 -0.77 -1.39
CA ALA A 172 -32.32 0.62 -1.03
C ALA A 172 -32.20 0.84 0.49
N GLY A 173 -31.61 1.99 0.87
CA GLY A 173 -31.36 2.36 2.26
C GLY A 173 -30.16 1.67 2.89
N ILE A 174 -29.43 0.81 2.15
CA ILE A 174 -28.17 0.24 2.60
C ILE A 174 -27.01 0.84 1.80
N TYR A 175 -26.09 1.44 2.51
CA TYR A 175 -24.88 2.08 1.99
C TYR A 175 -23.63 1.29 2.40
N ALA A 176 -22.52 1.43 1.68
CA ALA A 176 -21.24 0.87 2.12
C ALA A 176 -20.12 1.90 2.01
N ALA A 177 -19.11 1.79 2.93
CA ALA A 177 -18.02 2.74 3.02
C ALA A 177 -16.74 2.12 3.59
N GLY A 178 -15.58 2.71 3.25
CA GLY A 178 -14.25 2.30 3.67
C GLY A 178 -13.73 1.10 2.89
N ASP A 179 -12.72 0.38 3.42
CA ASP A 179 -12.02 -0.73 2.75
C ASP A 179 -12.95 -1.84 2.23
N CYS A 180 -14.16 -1.97 2.75
CA CYS A 180 -15.13 -2.96 2.28
C CYS A 180 -15.91 -2.54 1.04
N ALA A 181 -15.88 -1.23 0.67
CA ALA A 181 -16.61 -0.66 -0.46
C ALA A 181 -15.74 0.17 -1.40
N GLN A 182 -14.41 0.12 -1.24
CA GLN A 182 -13.45 0.95 -1.97
C GLN A 182 -13.62 2.46 -1.77
N GLU A 183 -14.34 2.96 -0.76
CA GLU A 183 -14.29 4.37 -0.29
C GLU A 183 -15.56 4.85 0.45
N MET A 184 -15.50 5.87 1.22
CA MET A 184 -16.20 7.15 1.42
C MET A 184 -17.30 7.19 2.45
N GLY A 185 -16.87 7.02 3.71
CA GLY A 185 -17.76 7.17 4.86
C GLY A 185 -18.53 8.49 4.91
N ARG A 186 -17.92 9.62 4.44
CA ARG A 186 -18.59 10.92 4.42
C ARG A 186 -19.81 10.96 3.48
N ILE A 187 -19.67 10.42 2.27
CA ILE A 187 -20.73 10.38 1.28
C ILE A 187 -21.85 9.41 1.68
N ALA A 188 -21.46 8.21 2.11
CA ALA A 188 -22.41 7.23 2.63
C ALA A 188 -23.19 7.78 3.84
N GLY A 189 -22.49 8.45 4.78
CA GLY A 189 -23.09 9.05 5.96
C GLY A 189 -24.07 10.18 5.63
N ALA A 190 -23.68 11.11 4.76
CA ALA A 190 -24.53 12.21 4.31
C ALA A 190 -25.77 11.71 3.59
N ASN A 191 -25.62 10.77 2.64
CA ASN A 191 -26.75 10.19 1.90
C ASN A 191 -27.67 9.36 2.80
N ALA A 192 -27.12 8.64 3.76
CA ALA A 192 -27.90 7.98 4.79
C ALA A 192 -28.68 8.97 5.66
N ALA A 193 -28.15 10.17 5.89
CA ALA A 193 -28.83 11.26 6.62
C ALA A 193 -29.87 12.00 5.76
N GLY A 194 -29.97 11.73 4.45
CA GLY A 194 -30.94 12.34 3.54
C GLY A 194 -30.38 13.48 2.69
N GLU A 195 -29.06 13.70 2.72
CA GLU A 195 -28.40 14.59 1.78
C GLU A 195 -28.24 13.91 0.40
N ALA A 196 -27.97 14.69 -0.65
CA ALA A 196 -27.72 14.17 -2.00
C ALA A 196 -26.27 14.51 -2.41
N LEU A 197 -25.32 13.72 -1.93
CA LEU A 197 -23.89 13.85 -2.28
C LEU A 197 -23.48 12.72 -3.23
N SER A 198 -22.81 13.09 -4.32
CA SER A 198 -22.20 12.12 -5.24
C SER A 198 -20.68 12.05 -5.02
N TYR A 199 -20.15 10.85 -5.17
CA TYR A 199 -18.71 10.61 -5.14
C TYR A 199 -18.03 11.24 -6.35
N GLN A 200 -16.99 12.00 -6.07
CA GLN A 200 -16.05 12.44 -7.09
C GLN A 200 -14.74 11.68 -6.84
N PRO A 201 -14.23 10.94 -7.85
CA PRO A 201 -12.97 10.23 -7.69
C PRO A 201 -11.86 11.15 -7.23
N GLU A 202 -11.26 10.85 -6.07
CA GLU A 202 -10.07 11.54 -5.61
C GLU A 202 -8.86 11.09 -6.42
N ILE A 203 -7.86 11.96 -6.51
CA ILE A 203 -6.61 11.61 -7.17
C ILE A 203 -5.88 10.62 -6.26
N ASN A 204 -5.61 9.42 -6.77
CA ASN A 204 -4.89 8.41 -6.03
C ASN A 204 -3.53 8.92 -5.57
N ALA A 205 -3.27 8.85 -4.28
CA ALA A 205 -2.01 9.20 -3.68
C ALA A 205 -1.47 8.05 -2.82
N LEU A 206 -0.15 7.97 -2.75
CA LEU A 206 0.59 7.02 -1.93
C LEU A 206 1.61 7.79 -1.11
N SER A 207 1.68 7.50 0.18
CA SER A 207 2.73 8.00 1.08
C SER A 207 3.48 6.84 1.70
N PHE A 208 4.79 7.01 1.87
CA PHE A 208 5.65 6.09 2.62
C PHE A 208 6.58 6.91 3.51
N HIS A 209 6.79 6.44 4.74
CA HIS A 209 7.71 7.03 5.70
C HIS A 209 8.55 5.94 6.36
N GLY A 210 9.85 5.97 6.15
CA GLY A 210 10.74 4.98 6.75
C GLY A 210 12.18 5.17 6.29
N MET A 211 13.11 4.44 6.90
CA MET A 211 14.52 4.42 6.49
C MET A 211 15.21 5.80 6.47
N GLY A 212 14.65 6.79 7.21
CA GLY A 212 15.11 8.18 7.20
C GLY A 212 14.73 8.95 5.93
N THR A 213 13.79 8.46 5.14
CA THR A 213 13.27 9.11 3.93
C THR A 213 11.74 9.14 3.92
N SER A 214 11.18 9.96 3.04
CA SER A 214 9.76 10.04 2.76
C SER A 214 9.51 9.94 1.28
N LEU A 215 8.41 9.29 0.90
CA LEU A 215 7.97 9.19 -0.49
C LEU A 215 6.50 9.63 -0.56
N TYR A 216 6.20 10.46 -1.56
CA TYR A 216 4.85 10.81 -1.94
C TYR A 216 4.70 10.65 -3.46
N ALA A 217 3.73 9.86 -3.88
CA ALA A 217 3.38 9.69 -5.29
C ALA A 217 1.90 9.98 -5.47
N ILE A 218 1.53 10.76 -6.48
CA ILE A 218 0.16 11.19 -6.72
C ILE A 218 -0.17 11.24 -8.20
N GLY A 219 -1.39 10.85 -8.54
CA GLY A 219 -1.95 10.95 -9.89
C GLY A 219 -1.36 9.93 -10.86
N ASP A 220 -1.31 10.31 -12.12
CA ASP A 220 -0.79 9.47 -13.19
C ASP A 220 0.73 9.65 -13.34
N ILE A 221 1.46 8.68 -12.82
CA ILE A 221 2.94 8.69 -12.77
C ILE A 221 3.60 8.06 -14.00
N GLY A 222 2.93 8.08 -15.14
CA GLY A 222 3.52 7.61 -16.40
C GLY A 222 3.62 6.09 -16.53
N THR A 223 2.74 5.33 -15.87
CA THR A 223 2.75 3.86 -15.93
C THR A 223 2.00 3.29 -17.16
N ARG A 224 1.25 4.12 -17.87
CA ARG A 224 0.50 3.73 -19.07
C ARG A 224 1.37 3.91 -20.31
N ALA A 225 1.84 2.80 -20.89
CA ALA A 225 2.79 2.80 -22.01
C ALA A 225 2.24 3.49 -23.27
N GLU A 226 0.91 3.49 -23.44
CA GLU A 226 0.21 4.09 -24.59
C GLU A 226 0.12 5.62 -24.53
N ILE A 227 0.43 6.22 -23.38
CA ILE A 227 0.33 7.67 -23.17
C ILE A 227 1.72 8.31 -23.30
N PRO A 228 1.88 9.31 -24.20
CA PRO A 228 3.13 10.05 -24.31
C PRO A 228 3.26 11.09 -23.20
N TYR A 229 3.97 10.74 -22.14
CA TYR A 229 4.28 11.68 -21.05
C TYR A 229 5.52 12.49 -21.35
N LYS A 230 5.46 13.78 -21.01
CA LYS A 230 6.65 14.60 -20.81
C LYS A 230 6.99 14.59 -19.31
N THR A 231 8.20 14.18 -18.97
CA THR A 231 8.65 14.11 -17.58
C THR A 231 9.66 15.22 -17.30
N VAL A 232 9.50 15.89 -16.16
CA VAL A 232 10.50 16.81 -15.61
C VAL A 232 11.07 16.18 -14.35
N GLU A 233 12.39 16.12 -14.24
CA GLU A 233 13.10 15.48 -13.13
C GLU A 233 14.06 16.47 -12.47
N ILE A 234 14.08 16.47 -11.14
CA ILE A 234 15.10 17.07 -10.30
C ILE A 234 15.67 15.98 -9.43
N LYS A 235 16.97 15.73 -9.50
CA LYS A 235 17.66 14.68 -8.79
C LYS A 235 18.86 15.23 -8.02
N ASP A 236 18.93 14.92 -6.73
CA ASP A 236 20.09 15.16 -5.86
C ASP A 236 20.49 13.82 -5.22
N GLU A 237 21.52 13.20 -5.78
CA GLU A 237 21.99 11.89 -5.30
C GLU A 237 22.64 11.97 -3.92
N GLN A 238 23.29 13.10 -3.59
CA GLN A 238 23.98 13.26 -2.31
C GLN A 238 22.99 13.31 -1.15
N ASN A 239 21.87 14.00 -1.35
CA ASN A 239 20.81 14.13 -0.35
C ASN A 239 19.69 13.09 -0.53
N GLN A 240 19.83 12.16 -1.48
CA GLN A 240 18.82 11.14 -1.81
C GLN A 240 17.45 11.75 -2.12
N VAL A 241 17.42 12.88 -2.85
CA VAL A 241 16.20 13.56 -3.27
C VAL A 241 15.93 13.31 -4.73
N LEU A 242 14.70 12.89 -5.05
CA LEU A 242 14.21 12.76 -6.42
C LEU A 242 12.81 13.35 -6.50
N ARG A 243 12.62 14.30 -7.40
CA ARG A 243 11.32 14.89 -7.71
C ARG A 243 11.04 14.70 -9.19
N ARG A 244 9.89 14.11 -9.50
CA ARG A 244 9.46 13.84 -10.87
C ARG A 244 8.05 14.35 -11.07
N ALA A 245 7.82 15.08 -12.15
CA ALA A 245 6.52 15.59 -12.57
C ALA A 245 6.18 15.05 -13.96
N TYR A 246 4.96 14.57 -14.13
CA TYR A 246 4.46 13.95 -15.35
C TYR A 246 3.41 14.83 -15.99
N PHE A 247 3.61 15.13 -17.26
CA PHE A 247 2.72 15.98 -18.05
C PHE A 247 2.16 15.19 -19.24
N HIS A 248 0.85 15.27 -19.41
CA HIS A 248 0.16 14.80 -20.59
C HIS A 248 -0.51 15.99 -21.28
N HIS A 249 -0.29 16.15 -22.60
CA HIS A 249 -0.71 17.34 -23.36
C HIS A 249 -0.32 18.69 -22.69
N GLY A 250 0.83 18.73 -22.03
CA GLY A 250 1.34 19.90 -21.35
C GLY A 250 0.70 20.21 -19.99
N ILE A 251 -0.26 19.39 -19.52
CA ILE A 251 -0.94 19.50 -18.23
C ILE A 251 -0.31 18.52 -17.24
N LEU A 252 -0.06 18.98 -16.01
CA LEU A 252 0.42 18.14 -14.91
C LEU A 252 -0.64 17.09 -14.55
N CYS A 253 -0.27 15.82 -14.65
CA CYS A 253 -1.17 14.71 -14.37
C CYS A 253 -0.71 13.80 -13.22
N GLY A 254 0.56 13.90 -12.82
CA GLY A 254 1.09 13.13 -11.70
C GLY A 254 2.45 13.63 -11.25
N ALA A 255 2.86 13.21 -10.06
CA ALA A 255 4.17 13.52 -9.52
C ALA A 255 4.66 12.49 -8.51
N ILE A 256 5.98 12.41 -8.36
CA ILE A 256 6.66 11.62 -7.33
C ILE A 256 7.67 12.53 -6.63
N LEU A 257 7.64 12.51 -5.30
CA LEU A 257 8.59 13.19 -4.42
C LEU A 257 9.22 12.13 -3.52
N LEU A 258 10.53 11.94 -3.60
CA LEU A 258 11.30 11.05 -2.73
C LEU A 258 12.38 11.86 -2.01
N GLY A 259 12.60 11.60 -0.73
CA GLY A 259 13.53 12.30 0.14
C GLY A 259 12.90 13.53 0.79
N ASP A 260 12.56 14.52 -0.02
CA ASP A 260 11.86 15.73 0.43
C ASP A 260 10.44 15.79 -0.14
N THR A 261 9.46 15.63 0.73
CA THR A 261 8.02 15.68 0.41
C THR A 261 7.36 16.99 0.85
N SER A 262 8.11 18.01 1.24
CA SER A 262 7.58 19.30 1.73
C SER A 262 6.61 19.99 0.76
N ARG A 263 6.77 19.75 -0.56
CA ARG A 263 5.93 20.33 -1.61
C ARG A 263 4.71 19.48 -1.97
N MET A 264 4.36 18.43 -1.20
CA MET A 264 3.23 17.54 -1.54
C MET A 264 1.90 18.27 -1.71
N ALA A 265 1.58 19.22 -0.83
CA ALA A 265 0.35 20.01 -0.91
C ALA A 265 0.29 20.88 -2.18
N GLU A 266 1.41 21.51 -2.55
CA GLU A 266 1.52 22.32 -3.76
C GLU A 266 1.33 21.48 -5.02
N VAL A 267 1.98 20.33 -5.08
CA VAL A 267 1.88 19.42 -6.24
C VAL A 267 0.46 18.86 -6.35
N THR A 268 -0.17 18.50 -5.24
CA THR A 268 -1.56 18.04 -5.20
C THR A 268 -2.50 19.11 -5.76
N ALA A 269 -2.39 20.35 -5.28
CA ALA A 269 -3.19 21.47 -5.79
C ALA A 269 -2.94 21.73 -7.28
N ALA A 270 -1.68 21.67 -7.73
CA ALA A 270 -1.34 21.89 -9.12
C ALA A 270 -1.93 20.83 -10.07
N ILE A 271 -2.01 19.56 -9.64
CA ILE A 271 -2.68 18.50 -10.41
C ILE A 271 -4.19 18.73 -10.44
N GLN A 272 -4.82 19.07 -9.30
CA GLN A 272 -6.25 19.37 -9.22
C GLN A 272 -6.65 20.57 -10.09
N GLU A 273 -5.83 21.61 -10.11
CA GLU A 273 -5.99 22.82 -10.91
C GLU A 273 -5.58 22.63 -12.39
N LYS A 274 -5.08 21.44 -12.76
CA LYS A 274 -4.62 21.09 -14.11
C LYS A 274 -3.56 22.07 -14.65
N LYS A 275 -2.60 22.46 -13.80
CA LYS A 275 -1.54 23.41 -14.16
C LYS A 275 -0.68 22.92 -15.31
N THR A 276 -0.25 23.87 -16.14
CA THR A 276 0.68 23.61 -17.24
C THR A 276 2.13 23.65 -16.76
N LEU A 277 3.04 23.08 -17.56
CA LEU A 277 4.48 23.16 -17.30
C LEU A 277 4.95 24.62 -17.20
N LYS A 278 4.42 25.51 -18.04
CA LYS A 278 4.78 26.93 -18.04
C LYS A 278 4.43 27.60 -16.70
N GLU A 279 3.19 27.38 -16.20
CA GLU A 279 2.73 27.93 -14.92
C GLU A 279 3.49 27.35 -13.72
N MET A 280 4.02 26.14 -13.85
CA MET A 280 4.87 25.54 -12.80
C MET A 280 6.28 26.17 -12.78
N LEU A 281 6.82 26.55 -13.94
CA LEU A 281 8.14 27.17 -14.05
C LEU A 281 8.15 28.66 -13.67
N GLU A 282 7.04 29.38 -13.82
CA GLU A 282 6.91 30.80 -13.46
C GLU A 282 6.92 31.04 -11.92
N LYS A 283 6.81 29.97 -11.10
CA LYS A 283 6.80 30.03 -9.63
C LYS A 283 8.11 29.52 -8.98
N VAL A 284 9.11 29.20 -9.76
CA VAL A 284 10.48 28.84 -9.34
C VAL A 284 11.39 30.04 -9.55
#